data_d93f6664432a8f439073579c893c9680
#
_entry.id   d93f6664432a8f439073579c893c9680
#
_cell.length_a   1.000
_cell.length_b   1.000
_cell.length_c   1.000
_cell.angle_alpha   90.00
_cell.angle_beta   90.00
_cell.angle_gamma   90.00
#
_symmetry.space_group_name_H-M   'P 1'
#
loop_
_entity.id
_entity.type
_entity.pdbx_description
1 polymer ?
#
loop_
_entity_poly.entity_id
_entity_poly.type
_entity_poly.pdbx_seq_one_letter_code
_entity_poly.pdbx_strand_id
1 'polypeptide(L)'
;LLAAAALAGCAWKPLAQAPAAPTRPPIVFVHGNGDNAALWMTTLWRFESNGWPRERLHAITLPYPLARDADDQPQPGRSSSEEARRFLAAEVDTVLQRSGASQVVLVGNSRGGIVIRNYVAGGGAPKVSHAILGGAPNHGVWTSASFRPTSEFNGAGPLLTRLNNQGGAGIEITPGPKWLTIRSDNNDKYAQADGAWIGAKGTPTHVSFAGPELKGAQNVVIAGIDHRETAFGPQAFAAMWRFLTGSEPATTRAVPEARITLAGMLSGAGVDNLPLAGATVEVYATDLSTGARLGAALHRQTVGADGRWGPLVTTSKTALEFVVTAPGHAITHVYRAPFTRSSELVQLRAARIAVDDRDAPAVVTLTRPRGY
;
A
#
# COMPACT_ATOMS: atom_id res chain seq x y z
N LEU A 1 29.27 -0.09 -80.08
CA LEU A 1 28.63 -1.09 -79.22
C LEU A 1 28.70 -0.56 -77.78
N LEU A 2 27.62 0.09 -77.28
CA LEU A 2 27.47 0.51 -75.87
C LEU A 2 26.66 -0.58 -75.16
N ALA A 3 27.24 -1.15 -74.12
CA ALA A 3 26.57 -2.10 -73.23
C ALA A 3 25.95 -1.31 -72.05
N ALA A 4 24.63 -1.30 -71.94
CA ALA A 4 23.90 -0.76 -70.78
C ALA A 4 23.85 -1.83 -69.70
N ALA A 5 24.46 -1.51 -68.52
CA ALA A 5 24.36 -2.32 -67.33
C ALA A 5 23.07 -1.94 -66.56
N ALA A 6 22.13 -2.88 -66.43
CA ALA A 6 20.93 -2.74 -65.64
C ALA A 6 21.28 -2.96 -64.15
N LEU A 7 21.20 -1.93 -63.31
CA LEU A 7 21.26 -2.02 -61.84
C LEU A 7 19.92 -2.54 -61.29
N ALA A 8 19.89 -3.78 -60.87
CA ALA A 8 18.77 -4.36 -60.15
C ALA A 8 18.76 -3.78 -58.69
N GLY A 9 17.87 -2.86 -58.42
CA GLY A 9 17.63 -2.32 -57.09
C GLY A 9 16.98 -3.40 -56.16
N CYS A 10 17.73 -3.89 -55.16
CA CYS A 10 17.16 -4.66 -54.07
C CYS A 10 16.25 -3.77 -53.23
N ALA A 11 14.94 -3.93 -53.42
CA ALA A 11 13.95 -3.30 -52.53
C ALA A 11 14.06 -3.94 -51.14
N TRP A 12 14.55 -3.18 -50.17
CA TRP A 12 14.56 -3.55 -48.78
C TRP A 12 13.12 -3.59 -48.27
N LYS A 13 12.57 -4.79 -47.97
CA LYS A 13 11.30 -4.94 -47.24
C LYS A 13 11.57 -4.53 -45.78
N PRO A 14 10.83 -3.55 -45.23
CA PRO A 14 10.93 -3.25 -43.79
C PRO A 14 10.52 -4.51 -43.02
N LEU A 15 11.39 -4.91 -42.10
CA LEU A 15 11.07 -5.97 -41.13
C LEU A 15 9.78 -5.56 -40.41
N ALA A 16 8.78 -6.43 -40.43
CA ALA A 16 7.55 -6.23 -39.67
C ALA A 16 7.94 -6.03 -38.20
N GLN A 17 7.57 -4.88 -37.67
CA GLN A 17 7.80 -4.57 -36.27
C GLN A 17 7.11 -5.64 -35.43
N ALA A 18 7.86 -6.34 -34.59
CA ALA A 18 7.27 -7.33 -33.69
C ALA A 18 6.15 -6.65 -32.89
N PRO A 19 5.00 -7.30 -32.68
CA PRO A 19 3.91 -6.71 -31.92
C PRO A 19 4.46 -6.27 -30.56
N ALA A 20 4.21 -5.01 -30.19
CA ALA A 20 4.62 -4.48 -28.92
C ALA A 20 4.10 -5.42 -27.81
N ALA A 21 4.98 -5.83 -26.90
CA ALA A 21 4.57 -6.67 -25.77
C ALA A 21 3.35 -6.01 -25.09
N PRO A 22 2.32 -6.78 -24.73
CA PRO A 22 1.12 -6.21 -24.12
C PRO A 22 1.52 -5.37 -22.93
N THR A 23 1.15 -4.09 -22.97
CA THR A 23 1.48 -3.15 -21.88
C THR A 23 0.81 -3.61 -20.59
N ARG A 24 1.59 -3.89 -19.54
CA ARG A 24 1.07 -4.25 -18.23
C ARG A 24 0.11 -3.17 -17.73
N PRO A 25 -1.09 -3.48 -17.19
CA PRO A 25 -1.99 -2.48 -16.66
C PRO A 25 -1.38 -1.76 -15.45
N PRO A 26 -1.74 -0.49 -15.18
CA PRO A 26 -1.33 0.16 -13.95
C PRO A 26 -2.01 -0.49 -12.74
N ILE A 27 -1.27 -0.59 -11.63
CA ILE A 27 -1.76 -1.11 -10.35
C ILE A 27 -1.79 0.02 -9.34
N VAL A 28 -2.93 0.21 -8.68
CA VAL A 28 -3.08 1.13 -7.54
C VAL A 28 -3.17 0.32 -6.25
N PHE A 29 -2.25 0.56 -5.32
CA PHE A 29 -2.16 -0.13 -4.05
C PHE A 29 -2.72 0.75 -2.92
N VAL A 30 -3.66 0.20 -2.15
CA VAL A 30 -4.40 0.90 -1.10
C VAL A 30 -4.11 0.26 0.25
N HIS A 31 -3.48 1.01 1.15
CA HIS A 31 -3.11 0.51 2.49
C HIS A 31 -4.29 0.38 3.44
N GLY A 32 -4.05 -0.25 4.60
CA GLY A 32 -5.04 -0.49 5.65
C GLY A 32 -5.25 0.69 6.61
N ASN A 33 -6.01 0.43 7.65
CA ASN A 33 -6.39 1.40 8.69
C ASN A 33 -5.17 1.88 9.48
N GLY A 34 -4.90 3.18 9.49
CA GLY A 34 -3.76 3.79 10.21
C GLY A 34 -2.38 3.57 9.55
N ASP A 35 -2.34 3.08 8.32
CA ASP A 35 -1.11 2.81 7.58
C ASP A 35 -0.85 3.86 6.47
N ASN A 36 0.09 3.61 5.59
CA ASN A 36 0.48 4.46 4.47
C ASN A 36 1.06 3.62 3.31
N ALA A 37 1.43 4.27 2.21
CA ALA A 37 1.94 3.62 1.01
C ALA A 37 3.20 2.76 1.23
N ALA A 38 4.03 3.04 2.25
CA ALA A 38 5.24 2.29 2.51
C ALA A 38 4.99 0.80 2.84
N LEU A 39 3.77 0.43 3.26
CA LEU A 39 3.33 -0.96 3.39
C LEU A 39 3.67 -1.79 2.13
N TRP A 40 3.55 -1.19 0.96
CA TRP A 40 3.64 -1.86 -0.33
C TRP A 40 5.06 -1.93 -0.92
N MET A 41 6.07 -1.31 -0.28
CA MET A 41 7.42 -1.17 -0.83
C MET A 41 7.99 -2.49 -1.34
N THR A 42 7.96 -3.54 -0.53
CA THR A 42 8.52 -4.85 -0.92
C THR A 42 7.68 -5.57 -1.98
N THR A 43 6.37 -5.33 -2.01
CA THR A 43 5.48 -5.87 -3.04
C THR A 43 5.76 -5.21 -4.39
N LEU A 44 5.93 -3.89 -4.43
CA LEU A 44 6.34 -3.17 -5.65
C LEU A 44 7.66 -3.72 -6.16
N TRP A 45 8.67 -3.88 -5.29
CA TRP A 45 9.96 -4.45 -5.66
C TRP A 45 9.86 -5.86 -6.26
N ARG A 46 8.92 -6.70 -5.79
CA ARG A 46 8.68 -8.02 -6.36
C ARG A 46 8.03 -7.93 -7.72
N PHE A 47 7.06 -7.04 -7.91
CA PHE A 47 6.46 -6.78 -9.24
C PHE A 47 7.53 -6.33 -10.23
N GLU A 48 8.36 -5.36 -9.87
CA GLU A 48 9.48 -4.87 -10.68
C GLU A 48 10.49 -5.99 -11.00
N SER A 49 10.82 -6.85 -10.00
CA SER A 49 11.75 -7.97 -10.16
C SER A 49 11.23 -9.05 -11.13
N ASN A 50 9.93 -9.02 -11.42
CA ASN A 50 9.27 -9.88 -12.40
C ASN A 50 8.88 -9.14 -13.69
N GLY A 51 9.45 -7.95 -13.92
CA GLY A 51 9.29 -7.20 -15.17
C GLY A 51 8.01 -6.36 -15.27
N TRP A 52 7.34 -6.06 -14.15
CA TRP A 52 6.28 -5.05 -14.15
C TRP A 52 6.92 -3.66 -14.15
N PRO A 53 6.57 -2.77 -15.09
CA PRO A 53 7.17 -1.44 -15.16
C PRO A 53 6.90 -0.63 -13.89
N ARG A 54 7.94 0.01 -13.33
CA ARG A 54 7.85 0.81 -12.09
C ARG A 54 6.82 1.94 -12.21
N GLU A 55 6.78 2.60 -13.34
CA GLU A 55 5.85 3.69 -13.66
C GLU A 55 4.38 3.25 -13.77
N ARG A 56 4.13 1.94 -13.68
CA ARG A 56 2.80 1.34 -13.62
C ARG A 56 2.39 0.88 -12.21
N LEU A 57 3.22 1.14 -11.20
CA LEU A 57 2.99 0.72 -9.80
C LEU A 57 2.78 1.95 -8.92
N HIS A 58 1.57 2.16 -8.42
CA HIS A 58 1.16 3.35 -7.69
C HIS A 58 0.64 3.00 -6.31
N ALA A 59 1.43 3.21 -5.26
CA ALA A 59 0.96 3.07 -3.89
C ALA A 59 0.52 4.44 -3.36
N ILE A 60 -0.74 4.53 -2.91
CA ILE A 60 -1.34 5.78 -2.44
C ILE A 60 -1.29 5.88 -0.92
N THR A 61 -1.26 7.11 -0.39
CA THR A 61 -1.32 7.39 1.05
C THR A 61 -2.56 8.23 1.34
N LEU A 62 -3.53 7.66 2.05
CA LEU A 62 -4.70 8.40 2.54
C LEU A 62 -4.23 9.42 3.58
N PRO A 63 -4.60 10.71 3.46
CA PRO A 63 -4.24 11.75 4.43
C PRO A 63 -4.74 11.44 5.85
N TYR A 64 -5.95 10.89 5.96
CA TYR A 64 -6.58 10.45 7.21
C TYR A 64 -6.85 8.94 7.14
N PRO A 65 -5.85 8.11 7.45
CA PRO A 65 -5.92 6.66 7.22
C PRO A 65 -6.80 5.93 8.22
N LEU A 66 -7.09 6.50 9.39
CA LEU A 66 -7.96 5.90 10.38
C LEU A 66 -9.43 6.07 10.01
N ALA A 67 -10.20 5.00 10.12
CA ALA A 67 -11.64 5.03 10.01
C ALA A 67 -12.29 5.73 11.20
N ARG A 68 -13.43 6.36 10.99
CA ARG A 68 -14.28 6.88 12.08
C ARG A 68 -14.85 5.74 12.92
N ASP A 69 -15.10 5.99 14.17
CA ASP A 69 -15.79 5.03 15.06
C ASP A 69 -17.26 4.86 14.66
N ALA A 70 -17.89 5.96 14.24
CA ALA A 70 -19.18 6.01 13.59
C ALA A 70 -18.99 6.70 12.22
N ASP A 71 -19.24 5.99 11.13
CA ASP A 71 -18.88 6.44 9.77
C ASP A 71 -19.62 7.72 9.36
N ASP A 72 -20.82 7.90 9.86
CA ASP A 72 -21.72 9.04 9.61
C ASP A 72 -21.43 10.27 10.48
N GLN A 73 -20.55 10.16 11.50
CA GLN A 73 -20.21 11.27 12.41
C GLN A 73 -18.80 11.80 12.13
N PRO A 74 -18.62 13.12 11.92
CA PRO A 74 -17.30 13.72 11.79
C PRO A 74 -16.42 13.43 13.01
N GLN A 75 -15.16 13.02 12.76
CA GLN A 75 -14.19 12.73 13.81
C GLN A 75 -12.81 13.26 13.40
N PRO A 76 -12.18 14.13 14.21
CA PRO A 76 -10.88 14.72 13.89
C PRO A 76 -9.79 13.67 13.59
N GLY A 77 -8.98 13.88 12.54
CA GLY A 77 -7.89 12.99 12.14
C GLY A 77 -8.32 11.67 11.53
N ARG A 78 -9.61 11.50 11.22
CA ARG A 78 -10.19 10.27 10.67
C ARG A 78 -11.02 10.55 9.42
N SER A 79 -11.17 9.55 8.58
CA SER A 79 -12.01 9.63 7.38
C SER A 79 -13.17 8.65 7.43
N SER A 80 -14.30 9.06 6.84
CA SER A 80 -15.42 8.17 6.55
C SER A 80 -15.07 7.23 5.38
N SER A 81 -15.86 6.19 5.23
CA SER A 81 -15.79 5.28 4.08
C SER A 81 -16.02 6.02 2.74
N GLU A 82 -16.87 7.05 2.74
CA GLU A 82 -17.15 7.86 1.56
C GLU A 82 -15.99 8.82 1.21
N GLU A 83 -15.35 9.44 2.20
CA GLU A 83 -14.16 10.27 1.98
C GLU A 83 -13.00 9.45 1.42
N ALA A 84 -12.77 8.24 1.98
CA ALA A 84 -11.77 7.32 1.49
C ALA A 84 -12.07 6.84 0.05
N ARG A 85 -13.35 6.57 -0.25
CA ARG A 85 -13.82 6.21 -1.60
C ARG A 85 -13.54 7.32 -2.61
N ARG A 86 -13.88 8.58 -2.27
CA ARG A 86 -13.64 9.74 -3.15
C ARG A 86 -12.15 9.98 -3.38
N PHE A 87 -11.33 9.82 -2.36
CA PHE A 87 -9.88 9.90 -2.50
C PHE A 87 -9.37 8.85 -3.48
N LEU A 88 -9.76 7.57 -3.31
CA LEU A 88 -9.37 6.51 -4.25
C LEU A 88 -9.85 6.82 -5.68
N ALA A 89 -11.05 7.34 -5.86
CA ALA A 89 -11.57 7.70 -7.17
C ALA A 89 -10.69 8.74 -7.88
N ALA A 90 -10.26 9.79 -7.19
CA ALA A 90 -9.38 10.82 -7.72
C ALA A 90 -7.99 10.25 -8.09
N GLU A 91 -7.44 9.38 -7.25
CA GLU A 91 -6.16 8.71 -7.52
C GLU A 91 -6.24 7.78 -8.74
N VAL A 92 -7.32 7.00 -8.88
CA VAL A 92 -7.56 6.14 -10.06
C VAL A 92 -7.64 6.98 -11.32
N ASP A 93 -8.39 8.09 -11.30
CA ASP A 93 -8.52 8.98 -12.45
C ASP A 93 -7.18 9.59 -12.85
N THR A 94 -6.37 9.99 -11.88
CA THR A 94 -5.01 10.49 -12.09
C THR A 94 -4.11 9.44 -12.74
N VAL A 95 -4.16 8.19 -12.25
CA VAL A 95 -3.37 7.08 -12.80
C VAL A 95 -3.81 6.73 -14.22
N LEU A 96 -5.10 6.68 -14.49
CA LEU A 96 -5.62 6.42 -15.84
C LEU A 96 -5.19 7.51 -16.82
N GLN A 97 -5.31 8.79 -16.43
CA GLN A 97 -4.89 9.91 -17.24
C GLN A 97 -3.39 9.87 -17.58
N ARG A 98 -2.53 9.63 -16.57
CA ARG A 98 -1.07 9.58 -16.75
C ARG A 98 -0.61 8.37 -17.55
N SER A 99 -1.24 7.23 -17.37
CA SER A 99 -0.84 5.98 -17.99
C SER A 99 -1.43 5.75 -19.38
N GLY A 100 -2.47 6.49 -19.77
CA GLY A 100 -3.26 6.27 -20.98
C GLY A 100 -4.04 4.94 -20.97
N ALA A 101 -4.12 4.27 -19.83
CA ALA A 101 -4.86 3.02 -19.69
C ALA A 101 -6.37 3.29 -19.52
N SER A 102 -7.21 2.35 -19.97
CA SER A 102 -8.66 2.42 -19.76
C SER A 102 -9.08 1.83 -18.42
N GLN A 103 -8.26 0.96 -17.84
CA GLN A 103 -8.55 0.29 -16.56
C GLN A 103 -7.29 0.16 -15.71
N VAL A 104 -7.48 0.11 -14.39
CA VAL A 104 -6.45 -0.22 -13.40
C VAL A 104 -6.71 -1.60 -12.78
N VAL A 105 -5.67 -2.14 -12.17
CA VAL A 105 -5.77 -3.16 -11.12
C VAL A 105 -5.80 -2.45 -9.79
N LEU A 106 -6.68 -2.86 -8.87
CA LEU A 106 -6.71 -2.37 -7.49
C LEU A 106 -6.24 -3.48 -6.54
N VAL A 107 -5.31 -3.15 -5.65
CA VAL A 107 -4.81 -4.07 -4.62
C VAL A 107 -4.93 -3.39 -3.26
N GLY A 108 -5.71 -3.96 -2.35
CA GLY A 108 -5.97 -3.37 -1.04
C GLY A 108 -5.65 -4.32 0.12
N ASN A 109 -5.12 -3.76 1.20
CA ASN A 109 -4.96 -4.49 2.46
C ASN A 109 -5.96 -3.98 3.48
N SER A 110 -6.61 -4.89 4.23
CA SER A 110 -7.47 -4.53 5.36
C SER A 110 -8.56 -3.52 4.97
N ARG A 111 -8.62 -2.35 5.62
CA ARG A 111 -9.50 -1.22 5.25
C ARG A 111 -9.41 -0.87 3.77
N GLY A 112 -8.21 -0.92 3.19
CA GLY A 112 -8.01 -0.66 1.75
C GLY A 112 -8.88 -1.55 0.86
N GLY A 113 -9.14 -2.79 1.27
CA GLY A 113 -10.07 -3.68 0.57
C GLY A 113 -11.53 -3.20 0.66
N ILE A 114 -11.96 -2.67 1.83
CA ILE A 114 -13.30 -2.06 1.97
C ILE A 114 -13.43 -0.84 1.06
N VAL A 115 -12.39 0.02 1.03
CA VAL A 115 -12.36 1.22 0.18
C VAL A 115 -12.47 0.85 -1.30
N ILE A 116 -11.75 -0.20 -1.74
CA ILE A 116 -11.84 -0.73 -3.11
C ILE A 116 -13.26 -1.23 -3.41
N ARG A 117 -13.84 -2.04 -2.54
CA ARG A 117 -15.21 -2.54 -2.71
C ARG A 117 -16.20 -1.40 -2.81
N ASN A 118 -16.08 -0.41 -1.92
CA ASN A 118 -16.96 0.78 -1.93
C ASN A 118 -16.79 1.61 -3.20
N TYR A 119 -15.56 1.76 -3.71
CA TYR A 119 -15.29 2.46 -4.97
C TYR A 119 -15.92 1.73 -6.17
N VAL A 120 -15.70 0.42 -6.28
CA VAL A 120 -16.23 -0.39 -7.38
C VAL A 120 -17.76 -0.39 -7.37
N ALA A 121 -18.38 -0.60 -6.20
CA ALA A 121 -19.83 -0.56 -6.03
C ALA A 121 -20.45 0.84 -6.25
N GLY A 122 -19.68 1.89 -6.02
CA GLY A 122 -20.06 3.30 -6.21
C GLY A 122 -19.86 3.82 -7.64
N GLY A 123 -19.77 2.94 -8.65
CA GLY A 123 -19.66 3.31 -10.06
C GLY A 123 -18.24 3.18 -10.66
N GLY A 124 -17.25 2.74 -9.88
CA GLY A 124 -15.88 2.56 -10.35
C GLY A 124 -15.64 1.32 -11.20
N ALA A 125 -16.57 0.36 -11.24
CA ALA A 125 -16.42 -0.92 -11.93
C ALA A 125 -15.89 -0.84 -13.37
N PRO A 126 -16.34 0.08 -14.24
CA PRO A 126 -15.83 0.16 -15.61
C PRO A 126 -14.33 0.49 -15.70
N LYS A 127 -13.77 1.14 -14.68
CA LYS A 127 -12.36 1.57 -14.62
C LYS A 127 -11.44 0.51 -13.99
N VAL A 128 -11.97 -0.66 -13.58
CA VAL A 128 -11.22 -1.68 -12.83
C VAL A 128 -11.28 -3.02 -13.55
N SER A 129 -10.13 -3.58 -13.89
CA SER A 129 -10.03 -4.91 -14.49
C SER A 129 -9.97 -6.04 -13.44
N HIS A 130 -9.21 -5.80 -12.37
CA HIS A 130 -9.01 -6.77 -11.29
C HIS A 130 -9.00 -6.04 -9.95
N ALA A 131 -9.57 -6.68 -8.92
CA ALA A 131 -9.54 -6.22 -7.54
C ALA A 131 -9.01 -7.35 -6.63
N ILE A 132 -7.95 -7.05 -5.87
CA ILE A 132 -7.27 -7.99 -4.99
C ILE A 132 -7.35 -7.45 -3.57
N LEU A 133 -7.86 -8.24 -2.64
CA LEU A 133 -8.13 -7.87 -1.27
C LEU A 133 -7.34 -8.75 -0.31
N GLY A 134 -6.31 -8.21 0.35
CA GLY A 134 -5.50 -8.90 1.34
C GLY A 134 -6.00 -8.61 2.76
N GLY A 135 -6.45 -9.61 3.50
CA GLY A 135 -6.92 -9.46 4.88
C GLY A 135 -8.07 -8.47 5.05
N ALA A 136 -8.83 -8.19 3.99
CA ALA A 136 -9.96 -7.26 4.07
C ALA A 136 -11.08 -7.87 4.93
N PRO A 137 -11.62 -7.14 5.92
CA PRO A 137 -12.69 -7.64 6.77
C PRO A 137 -14.04 -7.55 6.05
N ASN A 138 -14.23 -8.42 5.03
CA ASN A 138 -15.41 -8.39 4.16
C ASN A 138 -16.74 -8.62 4.91
N HIS A 139 -16.70 -9.32 6.04
CA HIS A 139 -17.84 -9.53 6.93
C HIS A 139 -17.67 -8.81 8.27
N GLY A 140 -16.73 -7.85 8.34
CA GLY A 140 -16.44 -7.05 9.52
C GLY A 140 -15.32 -7.61 10.39
N VAL A 141 -14.91 -6.81 11.38
CA VAL A 141 -14.04 -7.20 12.51
C VAL A 141 -14.90 -7.64 13.70
N TRP A 142 -16.13 -7.18 13.74
CA TRP A 142 -17.23 -7.62 14.61
C TRP A 142 -18.55 -7.53 13.88
N THR A 143 -19.56 -8.23 14.39
CA THR A 143 -20.96 -8.16 13.94
C THR A 143 -21.84 -7.87 15.13
N SER A 144 -22.37 -6.67 15.26
CA SER A 144 -23.19 -6.22 16.39
C SER A 144 -24.17 -5.15 15.98
N ALA A 145 -25.42 -5.27 16.41
CA ALA A 145 -26.43 -4.26 16.19
C ALA A 145 -26.28 -3.04 17.13
N SER A 146 -25.57 -3.18 18.25
CA SER A 146 -25.46 -2.13 19.27
C SER A 146 -24.07 -1.52 19.43
N PHE A 147 -23.00 -2.28 19.19
CA PHE A 147 -21.64 -1.76 19.31
C PHE A 147 -21.16 -1.12 18.00
N ARG A 148 -20.97 0.20 18.02
CA ARG A 148 -20.56 1.01 16.87
C ARG A 148 -21.34 0.63 15.61
N PRO A 149 -22.66 0.81 15.60
CA PRO A 149 -23.56 0.24 14.58
C PRO A 149 -23.30 0.76 13.16
N THR A 150 -22.79 1.99 13.01
CA THR A 150 -22.49 2.60 11.70
C THR A 150 -21.03 2.47 11.29
N SER A 151 -20.17 1.86 12.11
CA SER A 151 -18.75 1.68 11.76
C SER A 151 -18.56 0.87 10.49
N GLU A 152 -17.62 1.29 9.64
CA GLU A 152 -17.29 0.56 8.40
C GLU A 152 -16.72 -0.85 8.67
N PHE A 153 -16.31 -1.16 9.92
CA PHE A 153 -15.81 -2.47 10.32
C PHE A 153 -16.88 -3.38 10.95
N ASN A 154 -18.11 -2.91 11.07
CA ASN A 154 -19.21 -3.71 11.61
C ASN A 154 -19.90 -4.51 10.50
N GLY A 155 -19.82 -5.84 10.57
CA GLY A 155 -20.48 -6.73 9.60
C GLY A 155 -22.01 -6.56 9.53
N ALA A 156 -22.66 -6.16 10.63
CA ALA A 156 -24.08 -5.80 10.66
C ALA A 156 -24.35 -4.33 10.28
N GLY A 157 -23.29 -3.54 10.04
CA GLY A 157 -23.41 -2.12 9.71
C GLY A 157 -23.87 -1.90 8.25
N PRO A 158 -24.38 -0.67 7.96
CA PRO A 158 -24.99 -0.38 6.67
C PRO A 158 -24.03 -0.53 5.48
N LEU A 159 -22.75 -0.19 5.65
CA LEU A 159 -21.77 -0.28 4.58
C LEU A 159 -21.54 -1.73 4.14
N LEU A 160 -21.15 -2.61 5.05
CA LEU A 160 -20.82 -4.01 4.72
C LEU A 160 -22.08 -4.78 4.31
N THR A 161 -23.23 -4.52 4.93
CA THR A 161 -24.50 -5.08 4.48
C THR A 161 -24.80 -4.70 3.03
N ARG A 162 -24.63 -3.44 2.64
CA ARG A 162 -24.78 -2.99 1.26
C ARG A 162 -23.76 -3.63 0.32
N LEU A 163 -22.48 -3.68 0.72
CA LEU A 163 -21.42 -4.24 -0.11
C LEU A 163 -21.56 -5.76 -0.32
N ASN A 164 -22.12 -6.48 0.66
CA ASN A 164 -22.33 -7.92 0.57
C ASN A 164 -23.60 -8.33 -0.19
N ASN A 165 -24.36 -7.36 -0.70
CA ASN A 165 -25.58 -7.59 -1.50
C ASN A 165 -25.48 -7.04 -2.93
N GLN A 166 -24.25 -6.88 -3.48
CA GLN A 166 -24.06 -6.27 -4.80
C GLN A 166 -24.33 -7.22 -5.98
N GLY A 167 -24.08 -8.50 -5.83
CA GLY A 167 -24.18 -9.49 -6.91
C GLY A 167 -25.53 -10.23 -7.00
N GLY A 168 -26.48 -9.97 -6.09
CA GLY A 168 -27.73 -10.73 -5.97
C GLY A 168 -27.50 -12.16 -5.46
N ALA A 169 -28.57 -12.89 -5.15
CA ALA A 169 -28.63 -14.31 -4.77
C ALA A 169 -27.33 -14.96 -4.21
N GLY A 170 -26.78 -14.42 -3.13
CA GLY A 170 -25.62 -15.00 -2.45
C GLY A 170 -24.25 -14.65 -3.04
N ILE A 171 -24.16 -13.71 -3.98
CA ILE A 171 -22.94 -13.15 -4.53
C ILE A 171 -22.63 -11.82 -3.85
N GLU A 172 -21.44 -11.68 -3.31
CA GLU A 172 -21.03 -10.50 -2.52
C GLU A 172 -20.10 -9.54 -3.29
N ILE A 173 -19.72 -9.90 -4.52
CA ILE A 173 -18.91 -9.05 -5.38
C ILE A 173 -19.77 -8.15 -6.27
N THR A 174 -19.26 -6.94 -6.56
CA THR A 174 -19.82 -6.10 -7.62
C THR A 174 -19.39 -6.66 -8.98
N PRO A 175 -20.30 -6.86 -9.95
CA PRO A 175 -19.95 -7.30 -11.30
C PRO A 175 -19.00 -6.34 -12.02
N GLY A 176 -18.20 -6.89 -12.93
CA GLY A 176 -17.23 -6.16 -13.78
C GLY A 176 -15.80 -6.65 -13.55
N PRO A 177 -15.11 -6.26 -12.50
CA PRO A 177 -13.77 -6.73 -12.19
C PRO A 177 -13.72 -8.22 -11.88
N LYS A 178 -12.55 -8.84 -12.11
CA LYS A 178 -12.20 -10.12 -11.49
C LYS A 178 -11.77 -9.87 -10.04
N TRP A 179 -12.20 -10.74 -9.13
CA TRP A 179 -11.96 -10.56 -7.69
C TRP A 179 -11.10 -11.69 -7.12
N LEU A 180 -10.10 -11.32 -6.32
CA LEU A 180 -9.29 -12.21 -5.50
C LEU A 180 -9.33 -11.73 -4.05
N THR A 181 -9.53 -12.65 -3.10
CA THR A 181 -9.24 -12.40 -1.69
C THR A 181 -8.07 -13.27 -1.23
N ILE A 182 -7.19 -12.70 -0.43
CA ILE A 182 -6.09 -13.39 0.24
C ILE A 182 -6.30 -13.22 1.72
N ARG A 183 -6.43 -14.33 2.45
CA ARG A 183 -6.58 -14.34 3.90
C ARG A 183 -5.58 -15.27 4.55
N SER A 184 -5.29 -15.02 5.81
CA SER A 184 -4.62 -15.97 6.68
C SER A 184 -5.59 -17.09 7.08
N ASP A 185 -5.06 -18.07 7.77
CA ASP A 185 -5.84 -19.02 8.57
C ASP A 185 -6.31 -18.36 9.89
N ASN A 186 -6.11 -18.98 11.04
CA ASN A 186 -6.45 -18.42 12.34
C ASN A 186 -5.44 -17.39 12.88
N ASN A 187 -4.41 -17.02 12.13
CA ASN A 187 -3.34 -16.13 12.57
C ASN A 187 -3.63 -14.63 12.31
N ASP A 188 -4.70 -14.31 11.58
CA ASP A 188 -5.14 -12.93 11.42
C ASP A 188 -5.79 -12.41 12.71
N LYS A 189 -5.11 -11.48 13.38
CA LYS A 189 -5.55 -10.89 14.64
C LYS A 189 -6.89 -10.15 14.60
N TYR A 190 -7.29 -9.67 13.42
CA TYR A 190 -8.57 -8.96 13.24
C TYR A 190 -9.74 -9.90 12.87
N ALA A 191 -9.47 -11.18 12.69
CA ALA A 191 -10.47 -12.19 12.40
C ALA A 191 -10.67 -13.15 13.59
N GLN A 192 -10.54 -12.65 14.83
CA GLN A 192 -10.65 -13.45 16.06
C GLN A 192 -12.04 -13.30 16.69
N ALA A 193 -12.56 -14.42 17.17
CA ALA A 193 -13.90 -14.49 17.76
C ALA A 193 -14.00 -13.88 19.17
N ASP A 194 -12.87 -13.62 19.85
CA ASP A 194 -12.82 -13.32 21.28
C ASP A 194 -12.90 -11.83 21.65
N GLY A 195 -13.01 -10.94 20.68
CA GLY A 195 -13.12 -9.50 20.90
C GLY A 195 -11.85 -8.79 21.36
N ALA A 196 -10.71 -9.47 21.48
CA ALA A 196 -9.47 -8.89 21.98
C ALA A 196 -9.04 -7.64 21.20
N TRP A 197 -9.18 -7.67 19.90
CA TRP A 197 -8.77 -6.59 19.01
C TRP A 197 -9.73 -5.41 18.87
N ILE A 198 -10.95 -5.57 19.35
CA ILE A 198 -11.89 -4.44 19.50
C ILE A 198 -11.84 -3.84 20.91
N GLY A 199 -10.90 -4.28 21.75
CA GLY A 199 -10.73 -3.79 23.12
C GLY A 199 -11.72 -4.39 24.14
N ALA A 200 -12.40 -5.47 23.79
CA ALA A 200 -13.43 -6.11 24.59
C ALA A 200 -13.19 -7.64 24.70
N LYS A 201 -11.99 -8.03 25.18
CA LYS A 201 -11.59 -9.44 25.32
C LYS A 201 -12.65 -10.26 26.07
N GLY A 202 -13.01 -11.41 25.52
CA GLY A 202 -14.07 -12.27 26.06
C GLY A 202 -15.46 -11.93 25.54
N THR A 203 -15.61 -10.85 24.76
CA THR A 203 -16.88 -10.50 24.10
C THR A 203 -16.92 -11.13 22.70
N PRO A 204 -17.90 -11.96 22.36
CA PRO A 204 -18.00 -12.55 21.04
C PRO A 204 -18.10 -11.48 19.93
N THR A 205 -17.24 -11.58 18.93
CA THR A 205 -17.29 -10.70 17.74
C THR A 205 -18.25 -11.20 16.68
N HIS A 206 -18.62 -12.48 16.74
CA HIS A 206 -19.36 -13.20 15.69
C HIS A 206 -18.63 -13.24 14.34
N VAL A 207 -17.31 -13.03 14.34
CA VAL A 207 -16.42 -13.11 13.18
C VAL A 207 -15.35 -14.16 13.44
N SER A 208 -14.93 -14.88 12.40
CA SER A 208 -13.86 -15.86 12.45
C SER A 208 -12.81 -15.57 11.36
N PHE A 209 -11.73 -16.35 11.33
CA PHE A 209 -10.70 -16.24 10.27
C PHE A 209 -11.27 -16.42 8.85
N ALA A 210 -12.46 -17.00 8.68
CA ALA A 210 -13.19 -17.06 7.40
C ALA A 210 -13.89 -15.73 7.05
N GLY A 211 -13.99 -14.78 7.97
CA GLY A 211 -14.62 -13.48 7.75
C GLY A 211 -14.08 -12.68 6.55
N PRO A 212 -12.79 -12.76 6.19
CA PRO A 212 -12.26 -12.16 4.97
C PRO A 212 -12.66 -12.85 3.66
N GLU A 213 -13.28 -14.04 3.67
CA GLU A 213 -13.80 -14.69 2.47
C GLU A 213 -14.87 -13.81 1.79
N LEU A 214 -14.96 -13.91 0.46
CA LEU A 214 -15.91 -13.11 -0.32
C LEU A 214 -16.57 -14.01 -1.37
N LYS A 215 -17.89 -14.18 -1.30
CA LYS A 215 -18.64 -15.05 -2.21
C LYS A 215 -18.67 -14.48 -3.61
N GLY A 216 -18.29 -15.29 -4.57
CA GLY A 216 -18.14 -14.90 -5.98
C GLY A 216 -16.72 -14.50 -6.37
N ALA A 217 -15.81 -14.29 -5.41
CA ALA A 217 -14.39 -14.07 -5.65
C ALA A 217 -13.61 -15.39 -5.69
N GLN A 218 -12.41 -15.38 -6.27
CA GLN A 218 -11.39 -16.38 -5.97
C GLN A 218 -10.91 -16.13 -4.53
N ASN A 219 -10.96 -17.16 -3.67
CA ASN A 219 -10.53 -17.06 -2.29
C ASN A 219 -9.26 -17.93 -2.07
N VAL A 220 -8.21 -17.31 -1.53
CA VAL A 220 -6.93 -17.98 -1.23
C VAL A 220 -6.65 -17.85 0.27
N VAL A 221 -6.38 -18.99 0.90
CA VAL A 221 -5.91 -19.07 2.29
C VAL A 221 -4.42 -19.35 2.30
N ILE A 222 -3.65 -18.56 3.04
CA ILE A 222 -2.21 -18.75 3.25
C ILE A 222 -1.99 -19.00 4.74
N ALA A 223 -1.61 -20.23 5.07
CA ALA A 223 -1.42 -20.64 6.45
C ALA A 223 -0.23 -19.92 7.10
N GLY A 224 -0.37 -19.58 8.38
CA GLY A 224 0.70 -19.08 9.24
C GLY A 224 1.12 -17.62 9.02
N ILE A 225 0.58 -16.92 8.00
CA ILE A 225 0.88 -15.49 7.80
C ILE A 225 0.03 -14.59 8.71
N ASP A 226 0.54 -13.40 9.04
CA ASP A 226 -0.24 -12.42 9.79
C ASP A 226 -1.12 -11.55 8.87
N HIS A 227 -1.88 -10.66 9.51
CA HIS A 227 -2.77 -9.72 8.81
C HIS A 227 -2.04 -8.86 7.76
N ARG A 228 -0.84 -8.37 8.04
CA ARG A 228 -0.10 -7.48 7.14
C ARG A 228 0.65 -8.26 6.06
N GLU A 229 1.08 -9.48 6.33
CA GLU A 229 1.73 -10.34 5.34
C GLU A 229 0.82 -10.69 4.17
N THR A 230 -0.51 -10.57 4.31
CA THR A 230 -1.46 -10.63 3.18
C THR A 230 -1.20 -9.55 2.12
N ALA A 231 -0.51 -8.46 2.47
CA ALA A 231 -0.12 -7.38 1.56
C ALA A 231 1.29 -7.57 0.98
N PHE A 232 2.27 -7.94 1.84
CA PHE A 232 3.67 -7.91 1.44
C PHE A 232 4.39 -9.27 1.55
N GLY A 233 3.74 -10.31 2.02
CA GLY A 233 4.32 -11.66 2.09
C GLY A 233 4.68 -12.21 0.71
N PRO A 234 5.73 -13.05 0.59
CA PRO A 234 6.12 -13.62 -0.69
C PRO A 234 5.05 -14.56 -1.26
N GLN A 235 4.32 -15.29 -0.42
CA GLN A 235 3.21 -16.16 -0.84
C GLN A 235 2.01 -15.33 -1.34
N ALA A 236 1.69 -14.21 -0.63
CA ALA A 236 0.64 -13.29 -1.05
C ALA A 236 0.97 -12.66 -2.41
N PHE A 237 2.22 -12.22 -2.61
CA PHE A 237 2.69 -11.75 -3.91
C PHE A 237 2.53 -12.81 -5.01
N ALA A 238 2.91 -14.06 -4.75
CA ALA A 238 2.77 -15.15 -5.73
C ALA A 238 1.29 -15.37 -6.10
N ALA A 239 0.37 -15.29 -5.13
CA ALA A 239 -1.07 -15.40 -5.40
C ALA A 239 -1.58 -14.20 -6.24
N MET A 240 -1.16 -12.96 -5.93
CA MET A 240 -1.47 -11.77 -6.73
C MET A 240 -0.96 -11.91 -8.16
N TRP A 241 0.29 -12.32 -8.32
CA TRP A 241 0.92 -12.50 -9.63
C TRP A 241 0.20 -13.52 -10.48
N ARG A 242 -0.08 -14.72 -9.93
CA ARG A 242 -0.83 -15.78 -10.65
C ARG A 242 -2.21 -15.31 -11.08
N PHE A 243 -2.90 -14.59 -10.20
CA PHE A 243 -4.23 -14.08 -10.51
C PHE A 243 -4.21 -13.07 -11.67
N LEU A 244 -3.19 -12.21 -11.73
CA LEU A 244 -3.06 -11.20 -12.77
C LEU A 244 -2.51 -11.73 -14.11
N THR A 245 -1.67 -12.76 -14.07
CA THR A 245 -0.91 -13.21 -15.26
C THR A 245 -1.25 -14.61 -15.72
N GLY A 246 -1.90 -15.41 -14.90
CA GLY A 246 -2.15 -16.83 -15.15
C GLY A 246 -0.92 -17.74 -15.03
N SER A 247 0.22 -17.21 -14.55
CA SER A 247 1.50 -17.96 -14.45
C SER A 247 2.19 -17.70 -13.11
N GLU A 248 3.14 -18.56 -12.75
CA GLU A 248 3.99 -18.34 -11.58
C GLU A 248 4.93 -17.14 -11.80
N PRO A 249 5.28 -16.39 -10.75
CA PRO A 249 6.33 -15.39 -10.85
C PRO A 249 7.69 -16.07 -11.01
N ALA A 250 8.59 -15.46 -11.76
CA ALA A 250 9.97 -15.96 -11.90
C ALA A 250 10.71 -15.95 -10.55
N THR A 251 10.34 -15.04 -9.66
CA THR A 251 10.90 -14.96 -8.30
C THR A 251 9.90 -14.32 -7.34
N THR A 252 9.89 -14.77 -6.08
CA THR A 252 9.19 -14.10 -4.98
C THR A 252 10.12 -13.18 -4.17
N ARG A 253 11.40 -13.07 -4.58
CA ARG A 253 12.37 -12.17 -3.96
C ARG A 253 12.40 -10.82 -4.66
N ALA A 254 12.75 -9.77 -3.94
CA ALA A 254 13.18 -8.51 -4.53
C ALA A 254 14.62 -8.69 -5.04
N VAL A 255 14.83 -8.50 -6.34
CA VAL A 255 16.17 -8.59 -6.97
C VAL A 255 16.89 -7.26 -6.76
N PRO A 256 18.10 -7.24 -6.16
CA PRO A 256 18.81 -6.00 -5.89
C PRO A 256 19.16 -5.21 -7.16
N GLU A 257 19.08 -3.88 -7.07
CA GLU A 257 19.70 -2.95 -8.01
C GLU A 257 21.08 -2.54 -7.49
N ALA A 258 22.07 -2.36 -8.35
CA ALA A 258 23.40 -1.94 -7.91
C ALA A 258 23.39 -0.49 -7.41
N ARG A 259 22.70 0.38 -8.11
CA ARG A 259 22.51 1.81 -7.79
C ARG A 259 21.01 2.05 -7.58
N ILE A 260 20.67 2.70 -6.48
CA ILE A 260 19.29 2.97 -6.09
C ILE A 260 19.06 4.46 -5.88
N THR A 261 17.83 4.87 -6.11
CA THR A 261 17.32 6.21 -5.77
C THR A 261 16.24 6.07 -4.72
N LEU A 262 16.41 6.81 -3.62
CA LEU A 262 15.47 6.83 -2.51
C LEU A 262 14.83 8.21 -2.37
N ALA A 263 13.55 8.23 -2.21
CA ALA A 263 12.76 9.40 -1.88
C ALA A 263 11.56 8.97 -1.01
N GLY A 264 10.83 9.93 -0.50
CA GLY A 264 9.64 9.60 0.25
C GLY A 264 8.95 10.79 0.86
N MET A 265 8.27 10.55 1.95
CA MET A 265 7.47 11.55 2.65
C MET A 265 7.83 11.60 4.13
N LEU A 266 7.83 12.80 4.68
CA LEU A 266 7.92 13.08 6.09
C LEU A 266 6.58 13.56 6.62
N SER A 267 6.07 12.89 7.64
CA SER A 267 4.83 13.25 8.34
C SER A 267 5.03 13.29 9.85
N GLY A 268 4.07 13.87 10.57
CA GLY A 268 4.01 13.73 12.01
C GLY A 268 3.74 12.28 12.45
N ALA A 269 4.19 11.87 13.62
CA ALA A 269 3.89 10.57 14.23
C ALA A 269 2.52 10.59 14.92
N GLY A 270 1.54 11.17 14.26
CA GLY A 270 0.15 11.28 14.73
C GLY A 270 -0.75 10.18 14.15
N VAL A 271 -2.04 10.47 14.15
CA VAL A 271 -3.09 9.59 13.62
C VAL A 271 -3.31 9.75 12.12
N ASP A 272 -2.75 10.81 11.54
CA ASP A 272 -2.84 11.15 10.11
C ASP A 272 -1.50 10.96 9.38
N ASN A 273 -1.54 11.13 8.07
CA ASN A 273 -0.38 11.09 7.18
C ASN A 273 -0.09 12.49 6.59
N LEU A 274 -0.49 13.55 7.28
CA LEU A 274 -0.26 14.90 6.78
C LEU A 274 1.24 15.25 6.73
N PRO A 275 1.66 16.02 5.72
CA PRO A 275 3.04 16.47 5.59
C PRO A 275 3.53 17.25 6.82
N LEU A 276 4.79 17.05 7.20
CA LEU A 276 5.48 17.85 8.20
C LEU A 276 6.39 18.88 7.51
N ALA A 277 5.79 19.92 6.98
CA ALA A 277 6.50 21.01 6.30
C ALA A 277 7.52 21.72 7.21
N GLY A 278 8.64 22.17 6.63
CA GLY A 278 9.70 22.88 7.33
C GLY A 278 10.63 22.00 8.17
N ALA A 279 10.37 20.71 8.25
CA ALA A 279 11.30 19.79 8.89
C ALA A 279 12.55 19.55 8.02
N THR A 280 13.67 19.22 8.64
CA THR A 280 14.91 18.86 7.95
C THR A 280 15.13 17.36 8.03
N VAL A 281 15.49 16.77 6.88
CA VAL A 281 15.95 15.37 6.76
C VAL A 281 17.42 15.38 6.41
N GLU A 282 18.23 14.70 7.23
CA GLU A 282 19.63 14.38 6.91
C GLU A 282 19.78 12.88 6.78
N VAL A 283 20.58 12.41 5.84
CA VAL A 283 20.81 10.99 5.63
C VAL A 283 22.31 10.70 5.64
N TYR A 284 22.72 9.73 6.43
CA TYR A 284 24.12 9.31 6.59
C TYR A 284 24.28 7.84 6.20
N ALA A 285 25.41 7.51 5.57
CA ALA A 285 25.84 6.11 5.49
C ALA A 285 26.32 5.67 6.87
N THR A 286 25.96 4.42 7.23
CA THR A 286 26.38 3.85 8.52
C THR A 286 27.04 2.49 8.35
N ASP A 287 27.89 2.15 9.28
CA ASP A 287 28.36 0.78 9.47
C ASP A 287 27.18 -0.10 9.93
N LEU A 288 26.96 -1.20 9.24
CA LEU A 288 25.79 -2.06 9.48
C LEU A 288 25.81 -2.73 10.86
N SER A 289 27.00 -2.99 11.42
CA SER A 289 27.16 -3.71 12.68
C SER A 289 27.12 -2.79 13.89
N THR A 290 27.64 -1.56 13.77
CA THR A 290 27.78 -0.62 14.88
C THR A 290 26.79 0.53 14.84
N GLY A 291 26.22 0.84 13.64
CA GLY A 291 25.41 2.03 13.41
C GLY A 291 26.24 3.33 13.32
N ALA A 292 27.57 3.27 13.43
CA ALA A 292 28.44 4.44 13.36
C ALA A 292 28.38 5.08 11.97
N ARG A 293 28.34 6.42 11.93
CA ARG A 293 28.35 7.17 10.65
C ARG A 293 29.70 7.01 9.96
N LEU A 294 29.67 6.78 8.65
CA LEU A 294 30.85 6.58 7.81
C LEU A 294 31.31 7.88 7.12
N GLY A 295 30.90 9.05 7.58
CA GLY A 295 31.32 10.33 7.02
C GLY A 295 30.23 11.42 7.11
N ALA A 296 30.34 12.41 6.23
CA ALA A 296 29.38 13.51 6.15
C ALA A 296 27.99 13.03 5.63
N ALA A 297 26.98 13.87 5.81
CA ALA A 297 25.65 13.61 5.30
C ALA A 297 25.66 13.41 3.76
N LEU A 298 25.07 12.31 3.31
CA LEU A 298 24.87 12.02 1.89
C LEU A 298 23.77 12.89 1.29
N HIS A 299 22.82 13.33 2.12
CA HIS A 299 21.67 14.14 1.72
C HIS A 299 21.25 15.02 2.89
N ARG A 300 20.86 16.27 2.58
CA ARG A 300 20.23 17.19 3.53
C ARG A 300 19.22 18.04 2.81
N GLN A 301 18.00 18.09 3.35
CA GLN A 301 16.91 18.84 2.77
C GLN A 301 15.94 19.33 3.84
N THR A 302 15.50 20.58 3.73
CA THR A 302 14.30 21.08 4.42
C THR A 302 13.10 20.80 3.52
N VAL A 303 12.12 20.06 4.00
CA VAL A 303 10.97 19.63 3.20
C VAL A 303 9.95 20.76 3.02
N GLY A 304 9.35 20.80 1.84
CA GLY A 304 8.31 21.76 1.49
C GLY A 304 6.94 21.42 2.08
N ALA A 305 5.90 22.10 1.61
CA ALA A 305 4.52 21.92 2.05
C ALA A 305 3.96 20.50 1.77
N ASP A 306 4.51 19.80 0.79
CA ASP A 306 4.15 18.44 0.44
C ASP A 306 4.83 17.37 1.30
N GLY A 307 5.77 17.77 2.17
CA GLY A 307 6.53 16.87 3.04
C GLY A 307 7.49 15.93 2.29
N ARG A 308 7.71 16.12 0.99
CA ARG A 308 8.57 15.24 0.20
C ARG A 308 10.05 15.51 0.45
N TRP A 309 10.82 14.43 0.55
CA TRP A 309 12.27 14.47 0.65
C TRP A 309 12.92 13.59 -0.41
N GLY A 310 14.17 13.89 -0.75
CA GLY A 310 14.93 13.21 -1.79
C GLY A 310 14.88 13.97 -3.12
N PRO A 311 15.44 13.42 -4.22
CA PRO A 311 16.03 12.08 -4.31
C PRO A 311 17.42 11.97 -3.68
N LEU A 312 17.69 10.85 -3.02
CA LEU A 312 19.03 10.41 -2.60
C LEU A 312 19.48 9.26 -3.50
N VAL A 313 20.63 9.39 -4.14
CA VAL A 313 21.24 8.30 -4.90
C VAL A 313 22.29 7.59 -4.03
N THR A 314 22.18 6.27 -3.93
CA THR A 314 23.09 5.42 -3.14
C THR A 314 23.20 4.02 -3.74
N THR A 315 23.65 3.03 -2.98
CA THR A 315 23.74 1.63 -3.41
C THR A 315 22.86 0.72 -2.56
N SER A 316 22.49 -0.43 -3.11
CA SER A 316 21.74 -1.45 -2.37
C SER A 316 22.56 -2.20 -1.30
N LYS A 317 23.78 -1.74 -1.01
CA LYS A 317 24.65 -2.29 0.04
C LYS A 317 24.87 -1.29 1.19
N THR A 318 24.39 -0.05 1.06
CA THR A 318 24.62 1.03 2.03
C THR A 318 23.54 1.01 3.10
N ALA A 319 23.93 0.75 4.35
CA ALA A 319 23.07 0.98 5.50
C ALA A 319 22.95 2.49 5.76
N LEU A 320 21.79 2.94 6.20
CA LEU A 320 21.46 4.36 6.31
C LEU A 320 20.92 4.72 7.69
N GLU A 321 21.30 5.90 8.17
CA GLU A 321 20.62 6.61 9.24
C GLU A 321 19.92 7.83 8.64
N PHE A 322 18.64 7.95 8.94
CA PHE A 322 17.86 9.16 8.67
C PHE A 322 17.70 9.95 9.97
N VAL A 323 18.03 11.21 9.95
CA VAL A 323 17.84 12.13 11.08
C VAL A 323 16.79 13.14 10.68
N VAL A 324 15.73 13.20 11.45
CA VAL A 324 14.63 14.17 11.26
C VAL A 324 14.64 15.18 12.37
N THR A 325 14.68 16.46 12.01
CA THR A 325 14.59 17.59 12.94
C THR A 325 13.45 18.50 12.52
N ALA A 326 12.54 18.80 13.46
CA ALA A 326 11.44 19.73 13.23
C ALA A 326 11.13 20.53 14.50
N PRO A 327 10.71 21.81 14.39
CA PRO A 327 10.32 22.61 15.55
C PRO A 327 9.21 21.95 16.37
N GLY A 328 9.42 21.83 17.69
CA GLY A 328 8.46 21.22 18.60
C GLY A 328 8.33 19.67 18.49
N HIS A 329 9.27 19.04 17.79
CA HIS A 329 9.35 17.57 17.67
C HIS A 329 10.66 17.06 18.24
N ALA A 330 10.65 15.85 18.77
CA ALA A 330 11.86 15.15 19.16
C ALA A 330 12.72 14.86 17.93
N ILE A 331 14.04 15.05 18.04
CA ILE A 331 14.98 14.62 16.99
C ILE A 331 14.83 13.11 16.84
N THR A 332 14.53 12.68 15.63
CA THR A 332 14.23 11.27 15.36
C THR A 332 15.33 10.66 14.52
N HIS A 333 15.90 9.58 15.01
CA HIS A 333 16.92 8.77 14.32
C HIS A 333 16.28 7.46 13.85
N VAL A 334 16.37 7.18 12.55
CA VAL A 334 15.84 5.96 11.95
C VAL A 334 16.98 5.23 11.25
N TYR A 335 17.40 4.12 11.83
CA TYR A 335 18.42 3.23 11.26
C TYR A 335 17.77 2.21 10.34
N ARG A 336 18.33 2.04 9.14
CA ARG A 336 17.80 1.11 8.13
C ARG A 336 18.92 0.25 7.56
N ALA A 337 18.66 -1.05 7.52
CA ALA A 337 19.42 -1.96 6.67
C ALA A 337 19.36 -1.50 5.20
N PRO A 338 20.31 -1.91 4.35
CA PRO A 338 20.34 -1.50 2.94
C PRO A 338 19.01 -1.75 2.22
N PHE A 339 18.58 -0.75 1.46
CA PHE A 339 17.40 -0.89 0.59
C PHE A 339 17.75 -1.72 -0.63
N THR A 340 16.95 -2.72 -0.93
CA THR A 340 17.22 -3.65 -2.04
C THR A 340 17.12 -2.99 -3.41
N ARG A 341 16.16 -2.06 -3.58
CA ARG A 341 15.86 -1.38 -4.84
C ARG A 341 15.50 0.08 -4.59
N SER A 342 15.43 0.87 -5.65
CA SER A 342 14.91 2.24 -5.60
C SER A 342 13.49 2.26 -5.03
N SER A 343 13.14 3.35 -4.33
CA SER A 343 11.80 3.55 -3.78
C SER A 343 11.51 5.03 -3.55
N GLU A 344 10.30 5.44 -3.85
CA GLU A 344 9.74 6.75 -3.47
C GLU A 344 8.82 6.66 -2.23
N LEU A 345 8.81 5.50 -1.56
CA LEU A 345 7.90 5.17 -0.46
C LEU A 345 8.59 5.17 0.91
N VAL A 346 9.74 5.83 1.05
CA VAL A 346 10.43 5.88 2.34
C VAL A 346 9.70 6.86 3.27
N GLN A 347 8.86 6.30 4.15
CA GLN A 347 8.09 7.08 5.10
C GLN A 347 8.91 7.36 6.35
N LEU A 348 9.10 8.64 6.65
CA LEU A 348 9.72 9.13 7.89
C LEU A 348 8.65 9.79 8.75
N ARG A 349 8.77 9.67 10.07
CA ARG A 349 7.84 10.27 11.01
C ARG A 349 8.60 10.88 12.20
N ALA A 350 8.14 12.03 12.67
CA ALA A 350 8.64 12.67 13.89
C ALA A 350 7.51 12.88 14.89
N ALA A 351 7.74 12.52 16.14
CA ALA A 351 6.79 12.69 17.22
C ALA A 351 6.89 14.12 17.81
N ARG A 352 5.74 14.76 18.05
CA ARG A 352 5.70 16.01 18.83
C ARG A 352 6.16 15.74 20.25
N ILE A 353 6.95 16.67 20.81
CA ILE A 353 7.26 16.68 22.24
C ILE A 353 5.96 17.00 22.98
N ALA A 354 5.59 16.15 23.94
CA ALA A 354 4.43 16.37 24.77
C ALA A 354 4.57 17.68 25.56
N VAL A 355 3.45 18.30 25.93
CA VAL A 355 3.48 19.58 26.67
C VAL A 355 4.25 19.43 27.99
N ASP A 356 4.04 18.32 28.69
CA ASP A 356 4.67 18.03 29.98
C ASP A 356 6.17 17.69 29.87
N ASP A 357 6.66 17.38 28.66
CA ASP A 357 8.05 17.03 28.39
C ASP A 357 8.88 18.20 27.82
N ARG A 358 8.28 19.38 27.62
CA ARG A 358 8.94 20.51 26.93
C ARG A 358 10.18 21.04 27.66
N ASP A 359 10.19 20.94 28.97
CA ASP A 359 11.30 21.40 29.82
C ASP A 359 12.25 20.25 30.20
N ALA A 360 11.99 19.03 29.71
CA ALA A 360 12.85 17.89 29.95
C ALA A 360 14.19 18.03 29.18
N PRO A 361 15.34 17.73 29.78
CA PRO A 361 16.63 17.79 29.12
C PRO A 361 16.79 16.71 28.03
N ALA A 362 16.01 15.65 28.08
CA ALA A 362 15.93 14.61 27.05
C ALA A 362 14.57 13.90 27.10
N VAL A 363 14.08 13.49 25.93
CA VAL A 363 12.85 12.70 25.78
C VAL A 363 13.19 11.43 25.04
N VAL A 364 12.80 10.28 25.61
CA VAL A 364 12.94 8.96 24.96
C VAL A 364 11.54 8.43 24.68
N THR A 365 11.23 8.23 23.41
CA THR A 365 9.96 7.63 22.99
C THR A 365 10.19 6.17 22.61
N LEU A 366 9.58 5.26 23.36
CA LEU A 366 9.58 3.84 23.03
C LEU A 366 8.28 3.50 22.31
N THR A 367 8.37 3.09 21.06
CA THR A 367 7.21 2.69 20.28
C THR A 367 7.25 1.19 20.03
N ARG A 368 6.28 0.45 20.58
CA ARG A 368 6.08 -0.94 20.21
C ARG A 368 5.51 -1.03 18.80
N PRO A 369 6.13 -1.77 17.89
CA PRO A 369 5.53 -2.03 16.58
C PRO A 369 4.14 -2.62 16.74
N ARG A 370 3.16 -2.08 16.04
CA ARG A 370 1.80 -2.62 16.05
C ARG A 370 1.75 -3.83 15.13
N GLY A 371 1.30 -4.96 15.65
CA GLY A 371 0.90 -6.06 14.79
C GLY A 371 1.96 -7.12 14.52
N TYR A 372 2.89 -7.31 15.42
CA TYR A 372 3.83 -8.43 15.38
C TYR A 372 3.67 -9.29 16.65
#